data_70b46c09b04df709d14dcc4e2a77352f
#
_entry.id   70b46c09b04df709d14dcc4e2a77352f
#
_cell.length_a   1.000
_cell.length_b   1.000
_cell.length_c   1.000
_cell.angle_alpha   90.00
_cell.angle_beta   90.00
_cell.angle_gamma   90.00
#
_symmetry.space_group_name_H-M   'P 1'
#
loop_
_entity.id
_entity.type
_entity.pdbx_description
1 polymer ?
#
loop_
_entity_poly.entity_id
_entity_poly.type
_entity_poly.pdbx_seq_one_letter_code
_entity_poly.pdbx_strand_id
1 'polypeptide(L)'
;MTRTDDTAAADQARFVAYCKQRKVNCMIVGLFNYLGDVKSSLPVPSYSCEHITRVDILSNGLVTLCCMDTEGKFGWGDASKESILDIYNGPRARAYRAMHRQGRRKQIPPCGTCNLFWPSFDGLSWPRRVQFGFAYAYYLLRYRPFIKHTASFPASSPSP
;
A
#
# COMPACT_ATOMS: atom_id res chain seq x y z
N MET A 1 13.44 6.25 -0.56
CA MET A 1 14.24 5.60 0.53
C MET A 1 13.30 4.81 1.41
N THR A 2 13.59 3.57 1.69
CA THR A 2 12.88 2.77 2.71
C THR A 2 13.59 2.96 4.05
N ARG A 3 12.82 3.26 5.10
CA ARG A 3 13.30 3.40 6.48
C ARG A 3 13.09 2.08 7.20
N THR A 4 14.17 1.46 7.64
CA THR A 4 14.16 0.37 8.62
C THR A 4 14.14 0.91 10.03
N ASP A 5 13.93 0.05 11.03
CA ASP A 5 13.94 0.45 12.44
C ASP A 5 15.32 0.96 12.88
N ASP A 6 16.39 0.51 12.21
CA ASP A 6 17.78 0.92 12.48
C ASP A 6 18.23 2.17 11.71
N THR A 7 17.37 2.73 10.85
CA THR A 7 17.75 3.92 10.06
C THR A 7 17.81 5.16 10.95
N ALA A 8 19.01 5.73 11.12
CA ALA A 8 19.21 6.90 11.94
C ALA A 8 18.48 8.14 11.39
N ALA A 9 17.95 8.99 12.29
CA ALA A 9 17.31 10.26 11.91
C ALA A 9 18.24 11.16 11.09
N ALA A 10 19.55 11.13 11.39
CA ALA A 10 20.57 11.89 10.65
C ALA A 10 20.67 11.44 9.19
N ASP A 11 20.54 10.13 8.90
CA ASP A 11 20.59 9.61 7.53
C ASP A 11 19.36 10.04 6.73
N GLN A 12 18.18 10.05 7.38
CA GLN A 12 16.95 10.55 6.77
C GLN A 12 17.07 12.03 6.43
N ALA A 13 17.61 12.84 7.37
CA ALA A 13 17.83 14.26 7.16
C ALA A 13 18.82 14.54 6.01
N ARG A 14 19.93 13.80 5.96
CA ARG A 14 20.93 13.88 4.87
C ARG A 14 20.30 13.55 3.51
N PHE A 15 19.52 12.48 3.43
CA PHE A 15 18.81 12.10 2.21
C PHE A 15 17.84 13.18 1.73
N VAL A 16 17.03 13.74 2.64
CA VAL A 16 16.10 14.84 2.30
C VAL A 16 16.85 16.08 1.85
N ALA A 17 17.95 16.45 2.54
CA ALA A 17 18.78 17.60 2.16
C ALA A 17 19.40 17.42 0.76
N TYR A 18 19.90 16.23 0.45
CA TYR A 18 20.42 15.87 -0.88
C TYR A 18 19.35 16.03 -1.99
N CYS A 19 18.13 15.53 -1.74
CA CYS A 19 17.02 15.67 -2.69
C CYS A 19 16.61 17.13 -2.87
N LYS A 20 16.54 17.91 -1.77
CA LYS A 20 16.24 19.36 -1.82
C LYS A 20 17.24 20.11 -2.68
N GLN A 21 18.53 19.89 -2.45
CA GLN A 21 19.61 20.54 -3.20
C GLN A 21 19.51 20.29 -4.70
N ARG A 22 19.04 19.10 -5.09
CA ARG A 22 18.89 18.70 -6.50
C ARG A 22 17.49 18.94 -7.07
N LYS A 23 16.59 19.57 -6.31
CA LYS A 23 15.20 19.82 -6.72
C LYS A 23 14.47 18.54 -7.14
N VAL A 24 14.72 17.43 -6.42
CA VAL A 24 14.10 16.12 -6.67
C VAL A 24 13.06 15.83 -5.61
N ASN A 25 11.89 15.37 -6.04
CA ASN A 25 10.88 14.85 -5.12
C ASN A 25 11.38 13.59 -4.43
N CYS A 26 11.18 13.47 -3.14
CA CYS A 26 11.51 12.24 -2.44
C CYS A 26 10.46 11.86 -1.39
N MET A 27 10.45 10.59 -1.08
CA MET A 27 9.64 10.03 -0.01
C MET A 27 10.46 9.02 0.79
N ILE A 28 10.39 9.11 2.11
CA ILE A 28 10.90 8.12 3.03
C ILE A 28 9.70 7.32 3.51
N VAL A 29 9.73 6.00 3.32
CA VAL A 29 8.63 5.09 3.67
C VAL A 29 9.12 4.11 4.73
N GLY A 30 8.29 3.78 5.70
CA GLY A 30 8.55 2.70 6.65
C GLY A 30 8.60 1.35 5.96
N LEU A 31 9.32 0.42 6.56
CA LEU A 31 9.51 -0.92 5.99
C LEU A 31 8.19 -1.69 5.96
N PHE A 32 7.82 -2.16 4.76
CA PHE A 32 6.72 -3.12 4.60
C PHE A 32 7.17 -4.51 5.01
N ASN A 33 6.26 -5.27 5.59
CA ASN A 33 6.56 -6.60 6.10
C ASN A 33 6.28 -7.74 5.11
N TYR A 34 5.92 -7.42 3.87
CA TYR A 34 5.68 -8.40 2.79
C TYR A 34 4.84 -9.60 3.26
N LEU A 35 3.64 -9.30 3.75
CA LEU A 35 2.68 -10.28 4.30
C LEU A 35 3.18 -11.04 5.54
N GLY A 36 4.23 -10.57 6.19
CA GLY A 36 4.82 -11.17 7.39
C GLY A 36 6.20 -11.77 7.19
N ASP A 37 6.72 -11.80 5.96
CA ASP A 37 8.05 -12.37 5.66
C ASP A 37 9.20 -11.50 6.19
N VAL A 38 8.96 -10.21 6.43
CA VAL A 38 9.95 -9.27 6.95
C VAL A 38 9.46 -8.66 8.28
N LYS A 39 10.33 -8.58 9.28
CA LYS A 39 10.02 -7.89 10.54
C LYS A 39 9.92 -6.37 10.31
N SER A 40 8.89 -5.75 10.85
CA SER A 40 8.67 -4.30 10.80
C SER A 40 7.95 -3.85 12.05
N SER A 41 8.30 -2.67 12.55
CA SER A 41 7.65 -2.02 13.70
C SER A 41 6.30 -1.39 13.34
N LEU A 42 5.98 -1.23 12.05
CA LEU A 42 4.69 -0.69 11.65
C LEU A 42 3.57 -1.72 11.88
N PRO A 43 2.53 -1.36 12.64
CA PRO A 43 1.43 -2.28 12.91
C PRO A 43 0.50 -2.46 11.70
N VAL A 44 -0.27 -3.54 11.74
CA VAL A 44 -1.32 -3.82 10.75
C VAL A 44 -2.44 -2.78 10.86
N PRO A 45 -2.76 -2.03 9.79
CA PRO A 45 -3.86 -1.07 9.81
C PRO A 45 -5.23 -1.73 10.00
N SER A 46 -6.19 -0.99 10.58
CA SER A 46 -7.55 -1.46 10.80
C SER A 46 -8.55 -1.10 9.69
N TYR A 47 -8.11 -0.39 8.66
CA TYR A 47 -8.92 0.06 7.54
C TYR A 47 -8.66 -0.75 6.26
N SER A 48 -9.50 -0.54 5.23
CA SER A 48 -9.35 -1.19 3.93
C SER A 48 -8.05 -0.78 3.23
N CYS A 49 -7.43 -1.74 2.53
CA CYS A 49 -6.22 -1.51 1.75
C CYS A 49 -6.59 -1.21 0.28
N GLU A 50 -5.92 -0.23 -0.35
CA GLU A 50 -6.17 0.10 -1.76
C GLU A 50 -5.76 -1.02 -2.73
N HIS A 51 -4.73 -1.80 -2.40
CA HIS A 51 -4.22 -2.84 -3.31
C HIS A 51 -5.21 -3.98 -3.55
N ILE A 52 -6.20 -4.18 -2.67
CA ILE A 52 -7.24 -5.21 -2.89
C ILE A 52 -8.17 -4.89 -4.08
N THR A 53 -8.15 -3.66 -4.58
CA THR A 53 -8.95 -3.23 -5.73
C THR A 53 -8.16 -3.25 -7.04
N ARG A 54 -6.89 -3.64 -7.00
CA ARG A 54 -5.99 -3.73 -8.17
C ARG A 54 -5.84 -5.16 -8.65
N VAL A 55 -5.20 -5.31 -9.80
CA VAL A 55 -4.73 -6.60 -10.33
C VAL A 55 -3.22 -6.52 -10.45
N ASP A 56 -2.53 -7.43 -9.80
CA ASP A 56 -1.08 -7.58 -9.90
C ASP A 56 -0.80 -8.94 -10.55
N ILE A 57 -0.01 -8.93 -11.63
CA ILE A 57 0.33 -10.12 -12.42
C ILE A 57 1.83 -10.31 -12.40
N LEU A 58 2.29 -11.48 -12.01
CA LEU A 58 3.70 -11.85 -12.05
C LEU A 58 4.16 -12.18 -13.47
N SER A 59 5.46 -12.19 -13.70
CA SER A 59 6.06 -12.45 -15.02
C SER A 59 5.70 -13.81 -15.61
N ASN A 60 5.31 -14.77 -14.78
CA ASN A 60 4.84 -16.11 -15.19
C ASN A 60 3.33 -16.17 -15.48
N GLY A 61 2.61 -15.05 -15.45
CA GLY A 61 1.17 -14.98 -15.69
C GLY A 61 0.29 -15.19 -14.45
N LEU A 62 0.85 -15.54 -13.30
CA LEU A 62 0.07 -15.75 -12.07
C LEU A 62 -0.50 -14.41 -11.58
N VAL A 63 -1.81 -14.33 -11.37
CA VAL A 63 -2.50 -13.19 -10.79
C VAL A 63 -2.45 -13.32 -9.28
N THR A 64 -1.77 -12.36 -8.62
CA THR A 64 -1.55 -12.40 -7.18
C THR A 64 -2.60 -11.60 -6.39
N LEU A 65 -2.61 -11.79 -5.08
CA LEU A 65 -3.49 -11.03 -4.18
C LEU A 65 -3.19 -9.52 -4.25
N CYS A 66 -1.93 -9.14 -4.25
CA CYS A 66 -1.44 -7.75 -4.32
C CYS A 66 0.08 -7.73 -4.52
N CYS A 67 0.66 -6.56 -4.75
CA CYS A 67 2.10 -6.37 -4.95
C CYS A 67 2.98 -6.82 -3.78
N MET A 68 2.44 -7.08 -2.59
CA MET A 68 3.20 -7.65 -1.46
C MET A 68 3.35 -9.17 -1.55
N ASP A 69 2.57 -9.83 -2.41
CA ASP A 69 2.63 -11.26 -2.68
C ASP A 69 3.57 -11.55 -3.86
N THR A 70 4.85 -11.22 -3.68
CA THR A 70 5.86 -11.27 -4.75
C THR A 70 6.14 -12.66 -5.28
N GLU A 71 5.82 -13.70 -4.50
CA GLU A 71 6.00 -15.10 -4.87
C GLU A 71 4.68 -15.77 -5.32
N GLY A 72 3.55 -15.05 -5.27
CA GLY A 72 2.27 -15.59 -5.68
C GLY A 72 1.70 -16.67 -4.76
N LYS A 73 2.10 -16.70 -3.48
CA LYS A 73 1.58 -17.67 -2.49
C LYS A 73 0.06 -17.62 -2.33
N PHE A 74 -0.54 -16.47 -2.60
CA PHE A 74 -1.97 -16.21 -2.47
C PHE A 74 -2.64 -15.91 -3.81
N GLY A 75 -2.11 -16.51 -4.90
CA GLY A 75 -2.61 -16.33 -6.26
C GLY A 75 -4.11 -16.61 -6.40
N TRP A 76 -4.73 -15.89 -7.33
CA TRP A 76 -6.17 -15.96 -7.62
C TRP A 76 -6.50 -16.70 -8.91
N GLY A 77 -5.56 -16.75 -9.84
CA GLY A 77 -5.71 -17.37 -11.15
C GLY A 77 -4.47 -17.19 -12.01
N ASP A 78 -4.56 -17.60 -13.26
CA ASP A 78 -3.48 -17.58 -14.25
C ASP A 78 -3.95 -16.85 -15.50
N ALA A 79 -3.43 -15.64 -15.72
CA ALA A 79 -3.80 -14.79 -16.85
C ALA A 79 -3.39 -15.37 -18.22
N SER A 80 -2.56 -16.41 -18.26
CA SER A 80 -2.27 -17.15 -19.48
C SER A 80 -3.36 -18.16 -19.86
N LYS A 81 -4.27 -18.48 -18.93
CA LYS A 81 -5.31 -19.50 -19.08
C LYS A 81 -6.73 -18.96 -18.94
N GLU A 82 -6.89 -17.86 -18.23
CA GLU A 82 -8.18 -17.29 -17.86
C GLU A 82 -8.25 -15.79 -18.20
N SER A 83 -9.44 -15.28 -18.43
CA SER A 83 -9.65 -13.84 -18.56
C SER A 83 -9.32 -13.13 -17.25
N ILE A 84 -8.53 -12.05 -17.31
CA ILE A 84 -8.23 -11.19 -16.16
C ILE A 84 -9.52 -10.68 -15.50
N LEU A 85 -10.57 -10.38 -16.28
CA LEU A 85 -11.86 -9.95 -15.76
C LEU A 85 -12.56 -11.06 -14.97
N ASP A 86 -12.46 -12.30 -15.41
CA ASP A 86 -13.06 -13.44 -14.71
C ASP A 86 -12.32 -13.72 -13.39
N ILE A 87 -10.98 -13.68 -13.41
CA ILE A 87 -10.16 -13.81 -12.21
C ILE A 87 -10.51 -12.69 -11.22
N TYR A 88 -10.53 -11.44 -11.67
CA TYR A 88 -10.81 -10.26 -10.82
C TYR A 88 -12.23 -10.31 -10.24
N ASN A 89 -13.21 -10.78 -11.02
CA ASN A 89 -14.60 -10.92 -10.60
C ASN A 89 -14.94 -12.29 -10.02
N GLY A 90 -13.95 -13.16 -9.87
CA GLY A 90 -14.10 -14.47 -9.26
C GLY A 90 -14.61 -14.40 -7.82
N PRO A 91 -15.22 -15.48 -7.32
CA PRO A 91 -15.86 -15.49 -6.00
C PRO A 91 -14.90 -15.14 -4.87
N ARG A 92 -13.66 -15.64 -4.91
CA ARG A 92 -12.62 -15.36 -3.89
C ARG A 92 -12.23 -13.88 -3.86
N ALA A 93 -11.97 -13.29 -5.03
CA ALA A 93 -11.58 -11.89 -5.14
C ALA A 93 -12.71 -10.94 -4.69
N ARG A 94 -13.96 -11.25 -5.04
CA ARG A 94 -15.13 -10.51 -4.56
C ARG A 94 -15.31 -10.62 -3.04
N ALA A 95 -15.15 -11.83 -2.47
CA ALA A 95 -15.26 -12.04 -1.04
C ALA A 95 -14.20 -11.22 -0.27
N TYR A 96 -12.95 -11.22 -0.70
CA TYR A 96 -11.88 -10.45 -0.07
C TYR A 96 -12.14 -8.95 -0.14
N ARG A 97 -12.58 -8.41 -1.28
CA ARG A 97 -12.99 -7.00 -1.39
C ARG A 97 -14.16 -6.66 -0.48
N ALA A 98 -15.14 -7.56 -0.36
CA ALA A 98 -16.27 -7.37 0.55
C ALA A 98 -15.82 -7.33 2.02
N MET A 99 -14.95 -8.24 2.43
CA MET A 99 -14.37 -8.27 3.78
C MET A 99 -13.57 -6.98 4.08
N HIS A 100 -12.79 -6.49 3.12
CA HIS A 100 -12.09 -5.20 3.27
C HIS A 100 -13.06 -4.04 3.49
N ARG A 101 -14.13 -3.95 2.68
CA ARG A 101 -15.18 -2.91 2.85
C ARG A 101 -15.91 -3.01 4.19
N GLN A 102 -16.04 -4.20 4.74
CA GLN A 102 -16.64 -4.44 6.05
C GLN A 102 -15.69 -4.16 7.24
N GLY A 103 -14.43 -3.79 6.99
CA GLY A 103 -13.42 -3.61 8.04
C GLY A 103 -12.90 -4.93 8.62
N ARG A 104 -13.09 -6.04 7.91
CA ARG A 104 -12.69 -7.40 8.32
C ARG A 104 -11.36 -7.84 7.73
N ARG A 105 -10.50 -6.90 7.33
CA ARG A 105 -9.18 -7.15 6.75
C ARG A 105 -8.36 -8.17 7.54
N LYS A 106 -8.37 -8.06 8.87
CA LYS A 106 -7.59 -8.95 9.75
C LYS A 106 -8.02 -10.42 9.72
N GLN A 107 -9.19 -10.73 9.18
CA GLN A 107 -9.70 -12.09 9.03
C GLN A 107 -9.26 -12.76 7.71
N ILE A 108 -8.60 -12.00 6.82
CA ILE A 108 -8.00 -12.55 5.59
C ILE A 108 -6.55 -12.91 5.94
N PRO A 109 -6.14 -14.20 5.90
CA PRO A 109 -4.83 -14.64 6.40
C PRO A 109 -3.64 -13.78 5.95
N PRO A 110 -3.43 -13.48 4.66
CA PRO A 110 -2.30 -12.65 4.26
C PRO A 110 -2.46 -11.17 4.66
N CYS A 111 -3.69 -10.63 4.65
CA CYS A 111 -3.94 -9.23 5.00
C CYS A 111 -3.92 -8.98 6.50
N GLY A 112 -4.16 -10.01 7.31
CA GLY A 112 -4.20 -9.95 8.77
C GLY A 112 -2.83 -9.68 9.40
N THR A 113 -1.75 -10.03 8.71
CA THR A 113 -0.37 -9.77 9.13
C THR A 113 0.27 -8.60 8.40
N CYS A 114 -0.30 -8.14 7.27
CA CYS A 114 0.28 -7.15 6.38
C CYS A 114 0.17 -5.72 6.94
N ASN A 115 1.29 -5.01 7.01
CA ASN A 115 1.37 -3.63 7.47
C ASN A 115 1.24 -2.56 6.37
N LEU A 116 0.83 -2.93 5.16
CA LEU A 116 0.59 -1.96 4.09
C LEU A 116 -0.52 -0.99 4.50
N PHE A 117 -0.22 0.31 4.51
CA PHE A 117 -1.02 1.35 5.17
C PHE A 117 -1.80 2.27 4.21
N TRP A 118 -1.71 2.07 2.90
CA TRP A 118 -2.49 2.86 1.95
C TRP A 118 -3.98 2.49 2.02
N PRO A 119 -4.86 3.45 2.31
CA PRO A 119 -6.28 3.18 2.47
C PRO A 119 -7.01 3.07 1.15
N SER A 120 -8.07 2.25 1.09
CA SER A 120 -9.10 2.35 0.06
C SER A 120 -10.41 2.85 0.68
N PHE A 121 -11.05 3.76 -0.04
CA PHE A 121 -12.39 4.26 0.28
C PHE A 121 -13.43 3.82 -0.77
N ASP A 122 -13.01 2.97 -1.72
CA ASP A 122 -13.86 2.52 -2.83
C ASP A 122 -14.98 1.61 -2.36
N GLY A 123 -16.21 1.94 -2.82
CA GLY A 123 -17.40 1.17 -2.49
C GLY A 123 -17.79 1.17 -1.01
N LEU A 124 -17.23 2.08 -0.20
CA LEU A 124 -17.60 2.23 1.22
C LEU A 124 -18.87 3.07 1.36
N SER A 125 -19.74 2.67 2.30
CA SER A 125 -20.82 3.53 2.80
C SER A 125 -20.24 4.74 3.54
N TRP A 126 -21.01 5.83 3.62
CA TRP A 126 -20.57 7.06 4.29
C TRP A 126 -20.08 6.84 5.73
N PRO A 127 -20.77 6.09 6.61
CA PRO A 127 -20.26 5.84 7.95
C PRO A 127 -18.90 5.12 7.96
N ARG A 128 -18.68 4.19 7.03
CA ARG A 128 -17.41 3.48 6.89
C ARG A 128 -16.30 4.38 6.37
N ARG A 129 -16.59 5.29 5.45
CA ARG A 129 -15.61 6.30 4.99
C ARG A 129 -15.10 7.16 6.15
N VAL A 130 -16.01 7.64 6.98
CA VAL A 130 -15.69 8.44 8.18
C VAL A 130 -14.83 7.59 9.15
N GLN A 131 -15.26 6.39 9.49
CA GLN A 131 -14.54 5.48 10.39
C GLN A 131 -13.12 5.21 9.89
N PHE A 132 -12.97 4.86 8.62
CA PHE A 132 -11.67 4.54 8.04
C PHE A 132 -10.80 5.80 7.89
N GLY A 133 -11.39 6.95 7.62
CA GLY A 133 -10.69 8.23 7.60
C GLY A 133 -10.05 8.57 8.95
N PHE A 134 -10.80 8.44 10.04
CA PHE A 134 -10.26 8.62 11.39
C PHE A 134 -9.17 7.60 11.73
N ALA A 135 -9.39 6.33 11.40
CA ALA A 135 -8.39 5.28 11.66
C ALA A 135 -7.09 5.53 10.87
N TYR A 136 -7.20 6.00 9.62
CA TYR A 136 -6.05 6.36 8.80
C TYR A 136 -5.33 7.61 9.33
N ALA A 137 -6.07 8.66 9.67
CA ALA A 137 -5.49 9.88 10.27
C ALA A 137 -4.74 9.55 11.56
N TYR A 138 -5.35 8.76 12.46
CA TYR A 138 -4.68 8.27 13.67
C TYR A 138 -3.40 7.50 13.34
N TYR A 139 -3.44 6.61 12.36
CA TYR A 139 -2.28 5.82 11.93
C TYR A 139 -1.14 6.73 11.46
N LEU A 140 -1.44 7.73 10.63
CA LEU A 140 -0.45 8.68 10.13
C LEU A 140 0.19 9.50 11.26
N LEU A 141 -0.63 10.00 12.17
CA LEU A 141 -0.15 10.82 13.28
C LEU A 141 0.70 10.02 14.28
N ARG A 142 0.26 8.78 14.60
CA ARG A 142 0.90 7.94 15.62
C ARG A 142 2.17 7.26 15.14
N TYR A 143 2.18 6.77 13.89
CA TYR A 143 3.26 5.92 13.38
C TYR A 143 4.13 6.58 12.31
N ARG A 144 3.68 7.70 11.75
CA ARG A 144 4.41 8.45 10.70
C ARG A 144 5.02 7.52 9.64
N PRO A 145 4.22 6.69 8.97
CA PRO A 145 4.71 5.62 8.11
C PRO A 145 5.46 6.13 6.89
N PHE A 146 5.33 7.41 6.56
CA PHE A 146 6.12 8.06 5.51
C PHE A 146 6.38 9.54 5.79
N ILE A 147 7.46 10.06 5.17
CA ILE A 147 7.80 11.49 5.10
C ILE A 147 7.90 11.84 3.62
N LYS A 148 7.13 12.81 3.17
CA LYS A 148 7.15 13.33 1.80
C LYS A 148 7.86 14.67 1.76
N HIS A 149 8.72 14.86 0.76
CA HIS A 149 9.24 16.15 0.38
C HIS A 149 8.95 16.37 -1.10
N THR A 150 8.21 17.43 -1.42
CA THR A 150 7.93 17.86 -2.80
C THR A 150 8.79 19.06 -3.13
N ALA A 151 9.60 18.95 -4.19
CA ALA A 151 10.36 20.08 -4.69
C ALA A 151 9.41 21.10 -5.33
N SER A 152 9.60 22.38 -5.01
CA SER A 152 8.92 23.45 -5.74
C SER A 152 9.62 23.62 -7.08
N PHE A 153 8.96 23.22 -8.16
CA PHE A 153 9.41 23.56 -9.52
C PHE A 153 8.81 24.91 -9.89
N PRO A 154 9.58 25.84 -10.45
CA PRO A 154 8.99 27.01 -11.09
C PRO A 154 8.01 26.50 -12.16
N ALA A 155 6.83 27.11 -12.25
CA ALA A 155 5.88 26.80 -13.31
C ALA A 155 6.63 26.88 -14.65
N SER A 156 6.60 25.80 -15.43
CA SER A 156 7.15 25.82 -16.78
C SER A 156 6.44 26.92 -17.55
N SER A 157 7.19 27.94 -17.98
CA SER A 157 6.68 28.91 -18.96
C SER A 157 6.15 28.11 -20.16
N PRO A 158 4.95 28.43 -20.67
CA PRO A 158 4.47 27.78 -21.88
C PRO A 158 5.51 27.97 -22.97
N SER A 159 5.91 26.87 -23.60
CA SER A 159 6.80 26.94 -24.76
C SER A 159 6.15 27.78 -25.87
N PRO A 160 6.91 28.60 -26.59
CA PRO A 160 6.39 29.47 -27.67
C PRO A 160 5.78 28.68 -28.81
#